data_5bcd43fe5ac2fec4821bb33bca4ca9fb
#
_entry.id   5bcd43fe5ac2fec4821bb33bca4ca9fb
#
_cell.length_a   1.000
_cell.length_b   1.000
_cell.length_c   1.000
_cell.angle_alpha   90.00
_cell.angle_beta   90.00
_cell.angle_gamma   90.00
#
_symmetry.space_group_name_H-M   'P 1'
#
loop_
_entity.id
_entity.type
_entity.pdbx_description
1 polymer ?
#
loop_
_entity_poly.entity_id
_entity_poly.type
_entity_poly.pdbx_seq_one_letter_code
_entity_poly.pdbx_strand_id
1 'polypeptide(L)'
;MRTFLLLFLFFPLSSYSQSENNSIYYDKNFFLIEGTIVADSLKESPYDRLPSSYKNRVRTPVWDISKSSAGLSIRFLTNTTKLKVRWEVFNDFSMNHMPDTGIKGVDLYYKNGERWQYINTGRPQGKISEYTLIENMTEEMREFKLFLPLYDGIKNIEIGIDSTSTITKALKNPKKPIVFYGTSITQGGCASRTGMVHTSIISRALDVDVANFGFSGNGRMEQPIAELISTVEPSLYVIECMPNMIKPELITERTIPLVNTIRSKNPNTPIVFIDLFKSPLTFLNTKMKSENTAMDDALKAEFDKMIEGGYENIYFIETPKLTESDHEGTVDAIHFTDLGFQRYADFLIAQFKALGLLAP
;
A
#
# COMPACT_ATOMS: atom_id res chain seq x y z
N MET A 1 48.76 -66.15 21.21
CA MET A 1 48.93 -64.70 21.09
C MET A 1 48.28 -64.25 19.83
N ARG A 2 47.12 -63.58 19.89
CA ARG A 2 46.44 -62.98 18.71
C ARG A 2 46.67 -61.49 18.77
N THR A 3 47.44 -60.95 17.82
CA THR A 3 47.77 -59.55 17.70
C THR A 3 46.60 -58.86 16.99
N PHE A 4 45.92 -57.93 17.68
CA PHE A 4 44.90 -57.05 17.08
C PHE A 4 45.60 -55.81 16.47
N LEU A 5 45.47 -55.65 15.15
CA LEU A 5 45.93 -54.47 14.41
C LEU A 5 44.80 -53.44 14.44
N LEU A 6 44.96 -52.33 15.20
CA LEU A 6 44.03 -51.17 15.16
C LEU A 6 44.39 -50.29 13.96
N LEU A 7 43.50 -50.26 12.98
CA LEU A 7 43.56 -49.33 11.85
C LEU A 7 42.96 -47.99 12.24
N PHE A 8 43.78 -46.94 12.41
CA PHE A 8 43.31 -45.56 12.59
C PHE A 8 42.94 -44.98 11.23
N LEU A 9 41.62 -44.82 10.96
CA LEU A 9 41.12 -44.06 9.83
C LEU A 9 41.17 -42.58 10.18
N PHE A 10 42.11 -41.85 9.59
CA PHE A 10 42.13 -40.38 9.56
C PHE A 10 41.08 -39.88 8.58
N PHE A 11 39.94 -39.37 9.07
CA PHE A 11 39.03 -38.52 8.29
C PHE A 11 39.59 -37.09 8.32
N PRO A 12 39.86 -36.46 7.15
CA PRO A 12 40.18 -35.06 7.11
C PRO A 12 38.91 -34.28 7.48
N LEU A 13 38.91 -33.61 8.63
CA LEU A 13 37.96 -32.58 8.95
C LEU A 13 38.17 -31.41 7.97
N SER A 14 37.42 -31.41 6.88
CA SER A 14 37.27 -30.22 6.05
C SER A 14 36.52 -29.19 6.90
N SER A 15 37.26 -28.30 7.52
CA SER A 15 36.69 -27.08 8.09
C SER A 15 36.14 -26.25 6.94
N TYR A 16 34.84 -26.37 6.71
CA TYR A 16 34.11 -25.33 5.97
C TYR A 16 34.21 -24.06 6.82
N SER A 17 35.14 -23.20 6.46
CA SER A 17 35.11 -21.80 6.88
C SER A 17 33.81 -21.22 6.31
N GLN A 18 32.76 -21.13 7.13
CA GLN A 18 31.70 -20.18 6.87
C GLN A 18 32.34 -18.80 6.95
N SER A 19 32.67 -18.23 5.78
CA SER A 19 32.89 -16.80 5.72
C SER A 19 31.55 -16.19 6.19
N GLU A 20 31.54 -15.61 7.39
CA GLU A 20 30.50 -14.67 7.78
C GLU A 20 30.58 -13.54 6.73
N ASN A 21 29.77 -13.66 5.66
CA ASN A 21 29.58 -12.57 4.72
C ASN A 21 28.96 -11.42 5.53
N ASN A 22 29.82 -10.52 6.02
CA ASN A 22 29.41 -9.33 6.71
C ASN A 22 28.55 -8.48 5.77
N SER A 23 27.24 -8.46 6.05
CA SER A 23 26.34 -7.56 5.34
C SER A 23 26.59 -6.12 5.75
N ILE A 24 26.69 -5.23 4.77
CA ILE A 24 26.70 -3.78 4.97
C ILE A 24 25.28 -3.26 4.79
N TYR A 25 24.84 -2.40 5.70
CA TYR A 25 23.48 -1.85 5.72
C TYR A 25 23.47 -0.41 5.18
N TYR A 26 22.49 -0.14 4.32
CA TYR A 26 22.32 1.11 3.59
C TYR A 26 20.95 1.72 3.90
N ASP A 27 20.94 2.99 4.24
CA ASP A 27 19.77 3.77 4.61
C ASP A 27 19.06 4.42 3.41
N LYS A 28 18.13 5.33 3.68
CA LYS A 28 17.34 6.08 2.70
C LYS A 28 18.16 6.85 1.64
N ASN A 29 19.45 7.05 1.87
CA ASN A 29 20.30 7.72 0.90
C ASN A 29 20.62 6.82 -0.31
N PHE A 30 20.35 5.54 -0.24
CA PHE A 30 20.66 4.54 -1.24
C PHE A 30 19.44 3.93 -1.94
N PHE A 31 18.22 4.31 -1.58
CA PHE A 31 16.99 3.87 -2.25
C PHE A 31 16.02 5.03 -2.48
N LEU A 32 15.12 4.86 -3.45
CA LEU A 32 14.03 5.78 -3.74
C LEU A 32 12.83 5.42 -2.89
N ILE A 33 12.19 6.40 -2.23
CA ILE A 33 10.89 6.23 -1.56
C ILE A 33 9.80 6.60 -2.56
N GLU A 34 8.86 5.68 -2.78
CA GLU A 34 7.68 5.82 -3.65
C GLU A 34 6.39 5.74 -2.83
N GLY A 35 5.24 6.01 -3.47
CA GLY A 35 3.92 5.98 -2.79
C GLY A 35 3.59 7.27 -2.05
N THR A 36 4.36 8.31 -2.24
CA THR A 36 4.18 9.61 -1.58
C THR A 36 4.12 10.76 -2.57
N ILE A 37 3.27 11.75 -2.26
CA ILE A 37 3.21 13.05 -2.96
C ILE A 37 3.84 14.18 -2.14
N VAL A 38 4.36 13.86 -0.95
CA VAL A 38 4.95 14.83 -0.01
C VAL A 38 6.44 14.66 0.03
N ALA A 39 7.19 15.74 -0.16
CA ALA A 39 8.65 15.73 -0.06
C ALA A 39 9.09 15.33 1.36
N ASP A 40 10.17 14.55 1.47
CA ASP A 40 10.70 14.05 2.76
C ASP A 40 11.00 15.16 3.75
N SER A 41 11.52 16.30 3.26
CA SER A 41 11.87 17.47 4.08
C SER A 41 10.66 18.15 4.76
N LEU A 42 9.45 17.85 4.31
CA LEU A 42 8.21 18.41 4.87
C LEU A 42 7.57 17.49 5.93
N LYS A 43 8.08 16.28 6.12
CA LYS A 43 7.55 15.27 7.03
C LYS A 43 8.31 15.22 8.36
N GLU A 44 7.71 14.68 9.43
CA GLU A 44 8.42 14.35 10.66
C GLU A 44 9.34 13.12 10.47
N SER A 45 8.88 12.14 9.67
CA SER A 45 9.67 11.00 9.19
C SER A 45 9.50 10.87 7.67
N PRO A 46 10.52 10.48 6.90
CA PRO A 46 10.39 10.28 5.45
C PRO A 46 9.34 9.21 5.09
N TYR A 47 9.00 8.36 6.05
CA TYR A 47 8.02 7.28 5.89
C TYR A 47 6.61 7.64 6.36
N ASP A 48 6.36 8.89 6.76
CA ASP A 48 5.03 9.42 7.05
C ASP A 48 4.25 9.70 5.76
N ARG A 49 2.91 9.74 5.83
CA ARG A 49 2.05 10.03 4.68
C ARG A 49 1.64 11.50 4.59
N LEU A 50 1.62 12.23 5.71
CA LEU A 50 1.27 13.65 5.78
C LEU A 50 2.48 14.53 6.11
N PRO A 51 2.50 15.78 5.63
CA PRO A 51 3.52 16.74 6.05
C PRO A 51 3.30 17.19 7.50
N SER A 52 4.36 17.54 8.20
CA SER A 52 4.35 17.97 9.62
C SER A 52 3.42 19.15 9.89
N SER A 53 3.23 20.04 8.91
CA SER A 53 2.31 21.17 9.00
C SER A 53 0.83 20.76 9.10
N TYR A 54 0.48 19.49 8.84
CA TYR A 54 -0.89 18.97 8.92
C TYR A 54 -1.30 18.51 10.32
N LYS A 55 -0.37 18.44 11.27
CA LYS A 55 -0.61 17.96 12.63
C LYS A 55 -1.81 18.61 13.31
N ASN A 56 -1.98 19.94 13.12
CA ASN A 56 -3.08 20.70 13.71
C ASN A 56 -4.17 21.09 12.66
N ARG A 57 -4.08 20.59 11.44
CA ARG A 57 -5.05 20.86 10.36
C ARG A 57 -6.01 19.71 10.13
N VAL A 58 -5.62 18.50 10.47
CA VAL A 58 -6.46 17.30 10.40
C VAL A 58 -6.89 16.88 11.80
N ARG A 59 -7.94 16.07 11.89
CA ARG A 59 -8.35 15.46 13.17
C ARG A 59 -7.23 14.58 13.73
N THR A 60 -7.10 14.54 15.06
CA THR A 60 -6.08 13.70 15.74
C THR A 60 -6.04 12.26 15.23
N PRO A 61 -7.18 11.52 15.05
CA PRO A 61 -7.12 10.16 14.52
C PRO A 61 -6.55 10.08 13.10
N VAL A 62 -6.80 11.08 12.25
CA VAL A 62 -6.21 11.13 10.88
C VAL A 62 -4.71 11.35 10.97
N TRP A 63 -4.26 12.25 11.86
CA TRP A 63 -2.84 12.48 12.09
C TRP A 63 -2.13 11.21 12.59
N ASP A 64 -2.66 10.56 13.60
CA ASP A 64 -2.07 9.37 14.20
C ASP A 64 -1.97 8.22 13.18
N ILE A 65 -3.04 7.99 12.41
CA ILE A 65 -3.06 6.98 11.34
C ILE A 65 -2.10 7.35 10.19
N SER A 66 -1.86 8.65 9.94
CA SER A 66 -0.93 9.09 8.89
C SER A 66 0.52 8.68 9.14
N LYS A 67 0.85 8.27 10.37
CA LYS A 67 2.17 7.73 10.74
C LYS A 67 2.39 6.30 10.23
N SER A 68 1.34 5.56 9.89
CA SER A 68 1.51 4.27 9.19
C SER A 68 2.06 4.50 7.78
N SER A 69 2.92 3.57 7.33
CA SER A 69 3.61 3.69 6.04
C SER A 69 2.83 3.06 4.87
N ALA A 70 1.49 2.95 5.01
CA ALA A 70 0.61 2.34 4.02
C ALA A 70 0.79 2.94 2.61
N GLY A 71 1.00 2.07 1.61
CA GLY A 71 1.22 2.47 0.23
C GLY A 71 2.64 2.93 -0.10
N LEU A 72 3.47 3.22 0.91
CA LEU A 72 4.87 3.53 0.66
C LEU A 72 5.64 2.28 0.28
N SER A 73 6.62 2.46 -0.59
CA SER A 73 7.60 1.44 -0.94
C SER A 73 8.98 2.07 -1.13
N ILE A 74 10.03 1.26 -1.02
CA ILE A 74 11.38 1.66 -1.39
C ILE A 74 11.84 0.88 -2.60
N ARG A 75 12.58 1.55 -3.51
CA ARG A 75 13.05 0.96 -4.76
C ARG A 75 14.54 1.21 -4.97
N PHE A 76 15.26 0.15 -5.31
CA PHE A 76 16.72 0.17 -5.45
C PHE A 76 17.22 -0.89 -6.43
N LEU A 77 18.47 -0.72 -6.89
CA LEU A 77 19.20 -1.71 -7.70
C LEU A 77 20.39 -2.23 -6.90
N THR A 78 20.64 -3.53 -7.01
CA THR A 78 21.83 -4.16 -6.40
C THR A 78 22.22 -5.42 -7.15
N ASN A 79 23.52 -5.76 -7.11
CA ASN A 79 24.07 -7.01 -7.64
C ASN A 79 24.40 -8.03 -6.54
N THR A 80 23.85 -7.85 -5.34
CA THR A 80 24.12 -8.71 -4.20
C THR A 80 23.65 -10.15 -4.43
N THR A 81 24.36 -11.11 -3.84
CA THR A 81 23.95 -12.52 -3.79
C THR A 81 23.02 -12.83 -2.62
N LYS A 82 23.00 -11.91 -1.61
CA LYS A 82 22.18 -12.02 -0.41
C LYS A 82 21.58 -10.67 -0.04
N LEU A 83 20.27 -10.64 0.15
CA LEU A 83 19.53 -9.42 0.50
C LEU A 83 18.88 -9.59 1.87
N LYS A 84 19.21 -8.67 2.76
CA LYS A 84 18.60 -8.55 4.09
C LYS A 84 17.85 -7.23 4.21
N VAL A 85 16.96 -7.17 5.19
CA VAL A 85 16.31 -5.94 5.62
C VAL A 85 16.34 -5.84 7.13
N ARG A 86 16.62 -4.64 7.65
CA ARG A 86 16.45 -4.31 9.06
C ARG A 86 15.50 -3.12 9.14
N TRP A 87 14.49 -3.21 10.02
CA TRP A 87 13.54 -2.10 10.21
C TRP A 87 13.10 -1.94 11.65
N GLU A 88 12.79 -0.71 12.02
CA GLU A 88 12.19 -0.35 13.29
C GLU A 88 10.81 0.28 13.03
N VAL A 89 9.78 -0.22 13.72
CA VAL A 89 8.43 0.33 13.67
C VAL A 89 8.15 1.26 14.87
N PHE A 90 7.11 2.11 14.77
CA PHE A 90 6.78 3.02 15.85
C PHE A 90 6.16 2.33 17.05
N ASN A 91 5.15 1.46 16.84
CA ASN A 91 4.24 0.99 17.90
C ASN A 91 4.46 -0.47 18.31
N ASP A 92 4.70 -1.38 17.35
CA ASP A 92 4.81 -2.83 17.56
C ASP A 92 3.53 -3.44 18.16
N PHE A 93 2.36 -3.09 17.61
CA PHE A 93 1.09 -3.67 18.01
C PHE A 93 0.66 -4.81 17.08
N SER A 94 -0.35 -5.58 17.52
CA SER A 94 -0.99 -6.65 16.75
C SER A 94 -2.50 -6.50 16.78
N MET A 95 -3.18 -7.09 15.81
CA MET A 95 -4.65 -7.12 15.69
C MET A 95 -5.15 -8.56 15.63
N ASN A 96 -6.37 -8.81 16.10
CA ASN A 96 -6.96 -10.16 16.12
C ASN A 96 -7.48 -10.64 14.74
N HIS A 97 -7.55 -9.76 13.75
CA HIS A 97 -8.13 -10.02 12.42
C HIS A 97 -7.18 -9.69 11.27
N MET A 98 -5.96 -9.23 11.57
CA MET A 98 -4.93 -8.93 10.58
C MET A 98 -3.58 -9.47 11.04
N PRO A 99 -2.84 -10.22 10.20
CA PRO A 99 -1.53 -10.75 10.59
C PRO A 99 -0.47 -9.66 10.67
N ASP A 100 0.51 -9.87 11.54
CA ASP A 100 1.64 -8.96 11.76
C ASP A 100 2.43 -8.67 10.47
N THR A 101 2.47 -9.59 9.52
CA THR A 101 3.09 -9.41 8.20
C THR A 101 2.43 -8.31 7.36
N GLY A 102 1.13 -8.08 7.55
CA GLY A 102 0.43 -6.94 6.96
C GLY A 102 0.54 -5.67 7.81
N ILE A 103 0.45 -5.81 9.14
CA ILE A 103 0.49 -4.68 10.07
C ILE A 103 1.85 -3.98 10.04
N LYS A 104 2.95 -4.74 10.21
CA LYS A 104 4.31 -4.24 10.47
C LYS A 104 5.42 -4.98 9.70
N GLY A 105 5.07 -5.89 8.78
CA GLY A 105 6.00 -6.58 7.88
C GLY A 105 6.37 -5.75 6.65
N VAL A 106 7.23 -6.31 5.81
CA VAL A 106 7.68 -5.72 4.54
C VAL A 106 7.71 -6.76 3.43
N ASP A 107 7.31 -6.41 2.20
CA ASP A 107 7.19 -7.34 1.07
C ASP A 107 8.17 -7.02 -0.04
N LEU A 108 9.04 -7.98 -0.36
CA LEU A 108 10.00 -7.86 -1.44
C LEU A 108 9.45 -8.35 -2.78
N TYR A 109 9.61 -7.51 -3.79
CA TYR A 109 9.35 -7.81 -5.20
C TYR A 109 10.60 -7.54 -6.04
N TYR A 110 10.77 -8.33 -7.09
CA TYR A 110 11.83 -8.23 -8.08
C TYR A 110 11.23 -7.82 -9.43
N LYS A 111 11.92 -6.92 -10.15
CA LYS A 111 11.54 -6.52 -11.52
C LYS A 111 12.02 -7.57 -12.52
N ASN A 112 11.10 -8.44 -12.96
CA ASN A 112 11.36 -9.47 -13.96
C ASN A 112 10.79 -9.02 -15.32
N GLY A 113 11.64 -8.44 -16.14
CA GLY A 113 11.21 -7.76 -17.37
C GLY A 113 10.26 -6.60 -17.04
N GLU A 114 9.03 -6.64 -17.56
CA GLU A 114 8.01 -5.62 -17.30
C GLU A 114 7.15 -5.89 -16.06
N ARG A 115 7.36 -7.03 -15.38
CA ARG A 115 6.50 -7.46 -14.26
C ARG A 115 7.23 -7.43 -12.94
N TRP A 116 6.50 -7.08 -11.88
CA TRP A 116 6.94 -7.22 -10.50
C TRP A 116 6.57 -8.61 -9.97
N GLN A 117 7.57 -9.42 -9.68
CA GLN A 117 7.43 -10.77 -9.15
C GLN A 117 7.66 -10.75 -7.64
N TYR A 118 6.73 -11.33 -6.88
CA TYR A 118 6.89 -11.53 -5.44
C TYR A 118 8.04 -12.48 -5.14
N ILE A 119 8.84 -12.13 -4.14
CA ILE A 119 9.97 -12.94 -3.68
C ILE A 119 9.73 -13.45 -2.28
N ASN A 120 9.56 -12.55 -1.29
CA ASN A 120 9.43 -12.95 0.11
C ASN A 120 8.84 -11.82 0.94
N THR A 121 8.44 -12.18 2.17
CA THR A 121 7.97 -11.24 3.20
C THR A 121 8.95 -11.24 4.37
N GLY A 122 9.46 -10.07 4.73
CA GLY A 122 10.15 -9.84 5.99
C GLY A 122 9.16 -9.94 7.14
N ARG A 123 9.27 -11.02 7.92
CA ARG A 123 8.39 -11.31 9.07
C ARG A 123 8.87 -10.53 10.29
N PRO A 124 8.00 -9.69 10.88
CA PRO A 124 8.37 -8.91 12.05
C PRO A 124 8.65 -9.80 13.26
N GLN A 125 9.63 -9.38 14.08
CA GLN A 125 10.09 -10.09 15.28
C GLN A 125 9.89 -9.24 16.54
N GLY A 126 9.21 -8.10 16.42
CA GLY A 126 9.00 -7.10 17.43
C GLY A 126 9.23 -5.71 16.87
N LYS A 127 9.51 -4.74 17.74
CA LYS A 127 9.72 -3.35 17.37
C LYS A 127 10.90 -3.14 16.42
N ILE A 128 11.96 -3.90 16.59
CA ILE A 128 13.12 -3.95 15.68
C ILE A 128 13.18 -5.35 15.10
N SER A 129 13.30 -5.44 13.81
CA SER A 129 13.32 -6.70 13.08
C SER A 129 14.47 -6.73 12.10
N GLU A 130 15.08 -7.90 11.93
CA GLU A 130 16.06 -8.18 10.88
C GLU A 130 15.67 -9.48 10.18
N TYR A 131 15.65 -9.48 8.85
CA TYR A 131 15.23 -10.64 8.09
C TYR A 131 16.05 -10.82 6.82
N THR A 132 16.47 -12.06 6.52
CA THR A 132 17.04 -12.41 5.22
C THR A 132 15.91 -12.64 4.24
N LEU A 133 15.78 -11.74 3.25
CA LEU A 133 14.72 -11.80 2.26
C LEU A 133 15.00 -12.84 1.18
N ILE A 134 16.25 -12.91 0.71
CA ILE A 134 16.71 -13.90 -0.27
C ILE A 134 18.22 -14.05 -0.17
N GLU A 135 18.71 -15.23 -0.51
CA GLU A 135 20.14 -15.55 -0.60
C GLU A 135 20.42 -16.53 -1.74
N ASN A 136 21.71 -16.75 -2.06
CA ASN A 136 22.18 -17.60 -3.14
C ASN A 136 21.72 -17.09 -4.54
N MET A 137 21.62 -15.79 -4.73
CA MET A 137 21.44 -15.19 -6.05
C MET A 137 22.78 -15.18 -6.83
N THR A 138 22.69 -15.06 -8.15
CA THR A 138 23.85 -14.73 -9.00
C THR A 138 24.21 -13.25 -8.87
N GLU A 139 25.47 -12.88 -9.10
CA GLU A 139 25.94 -11.48 -9.09
C GLU A 139 25.49 -10.72 -10.35
N GLU A 140 24.24 -10.36 -10.40
CA GLU A 140 23.65 -9.58 -11.49
C GLU A 140 22.91 -8.37 -10.94
N MET A 141 23.00 -7.24 -11.63
CA MET A 141 22.26 -6.04 -11.24
C MET A 141 20.76 -6.27 -11.41
N ARG A 142 20.01 -6.14 -10.31
CA ARG A 142 18.56 -6.37 -10.26
C ARG A 142 17.87 -5.21 -9.58
N GLU A 143 16.67 -4.89 -10.05
CA GLU A 143 15.81 -3.90 -9.44
C GLU A 143 14.82 -4.57 -8.49
N PHE A 144 14.75 -4.05 -7.26
CA PHE A 144 13.86 -4.50 -6.22
C PHE A 144 12.93 -3.39 -5.75
N LYS A 145 11.71 -3.79 -5.35
CA LYS A 145 10.73 -2.94 -4.66
C LYS A 145 10.34 -3.61 -3.35
N LEU A 146 10.37 -2.87 -2.25
CA LEU A 146 9.98 -3.35 -0.93
C LEU A 146 8.82 -2.50 -0.42
N PHE A 147 7.61 -3.08 -0.33
CA PHE A 147 6.44 -2.41 0.25
C PHE A 147 6.54 -2.36 1.77
N LEU A 148 6.11 -1.24 2.35
CA LEU A 148 6.23 -0.93 3.77
C LEU A 148 4.95 -1.26 4.54
N PRO A 149 4.98 -1.29 5.89
CA PRO A 149 3.85 -1.63 6.76
C PRO A 149 2.57 -0.85 6.48
N LEU A 150 1.41 -1.56 6.56
CA LEU A 150 0.11 -0.96 6.29
C LEU A 150 -0.50 -0.26 7.50
N TYR A 151 -0.24 -0.75 8.73
CA TYR A 151 -0.88 -0.22 9.93
C TYR A 151 0.10 0.31 10.97
N ASP A 152 1.40 -0.04 10.90
CA ASP A 152 2.44 0.60 11.69
C ASP A 152 3.30 1.54 10.81
N GLY A 153 4.00 2.47 11.41
CA GLY A 153 4.94 3.37 10.73
C GLY A 153 6.37 2.86 10.80
N ILE A 154 7.13 3.12 9.76
CA ILE A 154 8.58 2.90 9.76
C ILE A 154 9.26 4.09 10.44
N LYS A 155 10.07 3.80 11.46
CA LYS A 155 10.96 4.77 12.09
C LYS A 155 12.34 4.77 11.44
N ASN A 156 12.86 3.58 11.13
CA ASN A 156 14.09 3.38 10.36
C ASN A 156 14.00 2.11 9.53
N ILE A 157 14.62 2.10 8.35
CA ILE A 157 14.76 0.91 7.51
C ILE A 157 16.10 0.96 6.77
N GLU A 158 16.76 -0.18 6.72
CA GLU A 158 18.05 -0.36 6.08
C GLU A 158 18.06 -1.64 5.24
N ILE A 159 18.71 -1.58 4.09
CA ILE A 159 18.91 -2.72 3.21
C ILE A 159 20.32 -3.26 3.41
N GLY A 160 20.43 -4.52 3.79
CA GLY A 160 21.68 -5.24 3.98
C GLY A 160 22.07 -6.02 2.73
N ILE A 161 23.27 -5.80 2.22
CA ILE A 161 23.84 -6.48 1.06
C ILE A 161 25.25 -7.00 1.38
N ASP A 162 25.79 -7.88 0.54
CA ASP A 162 27.16 -8.36 0.67
C ASP A 162 28.16 -7.21 0.56
N SER A 163 29.25 -7.25 1.33
CA SER A 163 30.25 -6.18 1.40
C SER A 163 30.95 -5.86 0.08
N THR A 164 30.94 -6.78 -0.87
CA THR A 164 31.52 -6.61 -2.22
C THR A 164 30.52 -6.12 -3.25
N SER A 165 29.23 -6.04 -2.89
CA SER A 165 28.14 -5.66 -3.77
C SER A 165 27.88 -4.17 -3.73
N THR A 166 27.16 -3.67 -4.72
CA THR A 166 26.75 -2.27 -4.83
C THR A 166 25.23 -2.14 -4.69
N ILE A 167 24.80 -0.99 -4.16
CA ILE A 167 23.39 -0.59 -4.13
C ILE A 167 23.26 0.85 -4.63
N THR A 168 22.24 1.11 -5.43
CA THR A 168 21.92 2.45 -5.94
C THR A 168 20.43 2.69 -5.95
N LYS A 169 20.04 3.97 -5.89
CA LYS A 169 18.62 4.35 -6.06
C LYS A 169 18.12 3.95 -7.45
N ALA A 170 16.90 3.42 -7.50
CA ALA A 170 16.18 3.30 -8.77
C ALA A 170 15.82 4.68 -9.33
N LEU A 171 15.63 4.75 -10.64
CA LEU A 171 15.12 5.96 -11.29
C LEU A 171 13.63 6.16 -10.94
N LYS A 172 13.24 7.43 -10.75
CA LYS A 172 11.84 7.77 -10.53
C LYS A 172 11.01 7.34 -11.75
N ASN A 173 9.84 6.75 -11.48
CA ASN A 173 8.90 6.41 -12.55
C ASN A 173 8.44 7.70 -13.26
N PRO A 174 8.54 7.79 -14.60
CA PRO A 174 8.11 8.98 -15.34
C PRO A 174 6.58 9.14 -15.41
N LYS A 175 5.82 8.09 -15.14
CA LYS A 175 4.36 8.14 -15.15
C LYS A 175 3.83 8.99 -13.99
N LYS A 176 2.75 9.76 -14.24
CA LYS A 176 2.03 10.44 -13.16
C LYS A 176 1.43 9.42 -12.20
N PRO A 177 1.48 9.63 -10.88
CA PRO A 177 0.93 8.70 -9.90
C PRO A 177 -0.59 8.61 -9.99
N ILE A 178 -1.17 7.55 -9.42
CA ILE A 178 -2.58 7.49 -9.06
C ILE A 178 -2.70 7.86 -7.58
N VAL A 179 -3.69 8.69 -7.22
CA VAL A 179 -3.95 9.07 -5.83
C VAL A 179 -5.24 8.44 -5.35
N PHE A 180 -5.16 7.58 -4.33
CA PHE A 180 -6.31 7.04 -3.63
C PHE A 180 -6.54 7.80 -2.33
N TYR A 181 -7.77 8.28 -2.11
CA TYR A 181 -8.23 8.80 -0.83
C TYR A 181 -9.39 7.94 -0.35
N GLY A 182 -9.22 7.29 0.81
CA GLY A 182 -10.19 6.31 1.27
C GLY A 182 -10.07 5.91 2.74
N THR A 183 -10.50 4.69 3.00
CA THR A 183 -10.79 4.14 4.32
C THR A 183 -9.75 3.10 4.78
N SER A 184 -10.15 2.22 5.72
CA SER A 184 -9.37 1.03 6.09
C SER A 184 -9.13 0.08 4.91
N ILE A 185 -10.07 0.01 3.96
CA ILE A 185 -9.92 -0.80 2.73
C ILE A 185 -8.78 -0.24 1.89
N THR A 186 -8.77 1.06 1.64
CA THR A 186 -7.66 1.73 0.94
C THR A 186 -6.35 1.60 1.70
N GLN A 187 -6.35 1.76 3.03
CA GLN A 187 -5.15 1.58 3.86
C GLN A 187 -4.58 0.16 3.77
N GLY A 188 -5.44 -0.85 3.62
CA GLY A 188 -5.08 -2.25 3.47
C GLY A 188 -5.46 -3.14 4.64
N GLY A 189 -6.55 -2.77 5.35
CA GLY A 189 -7.07 -3.54 6.49
C GLY A 189 -7.33 -4.99 6.12
N CYS A 190 -6.76 -5.91 6.88
CA CYS A 190 -6.81 -7.37 6.77
C CYS A 190 -6.04 -8.00 5.59
N ALA A 191 -5.29 -7.23 4.80
CA ALA A 191 -4.32 -7.82 3.87
C ALA A 191 -3.30 -8.68 4.66
N SER A 192 -3.01 -9.88 4.16
CA SER A 192 -2.09 -10.80 4.86
C SER A 192 -0.65 -10.27 4.91
N ARG A 193 -0.27 -9.42 3.97
CA ARG A 193 1.05 -8.80 3.82
C ARG A 193 0.94 -7.51 3.00
N THR A 194 1.95 -6.68 3.07
CA THR A 194 1.89 -5.29 2.59
C THR A 194 1.65 -5.15 1.08
N GLY A 195 2.12 -6.11 0.29
CA GLY A 195 1.90 -6.12 -1.15
C GLY A 195 0.50 -6.58 -1.60
N MET A 196 -0.36 -7.05 -0.69
CA MET A 196 -1.67 -7.61 -1.07
C MET A 196 -2.82 -6.62 -1.00
N VAL A 197 -2.62 -5.41 -0.48
CA VAL A 197 -3.63 -4.37 -0.62
C VAL A 197 -3.81 -3.98 -2.10
N HIS A 198 -5.05 -3.69 -2.52
CA HIS A 198 -5.36 -3.39 -3.93
C HIS A 198 -4.52 -2.24 -4.50
N THR A 199 -4.19 -1.22 -3.73
CA THR A 199 -3.32 -0.12 -4.16
C THR A 199 -1.91 -0.61 -4.52
N SER A 200 -1.33 -1.53 -3.75
CA SER A 200 -0.05 -2.17 -4.06
C SER A 200 -0.14 -3.11 -5.28
N ILE A 201 -1.25 -3.83 -5.43
CA ILE A 201 -1.52 -4.69 -6.60
C ILE A 201 -1.62 -3.84 -7.86
N ILE A 202 -2.41 -2.76 -7.83
CA ILE A 202 -2.57 -1.81 -8.96
C ILE A 202 -1.21 -1.18 -9.32
N SER A 203 -0.43 -0.74 -8.32
CA SER A 203 0.91 -0.18 -8.56
C SER A 203 1.80 -1.13 -9.34
N ARG A 204 1.83 -2.41 -8.96
CA ARG A 204 2.62 -3.43 -9.67
C ARG A 204 2.07 -3.80 -11.04
N ALA A 205 0.75 -3.93 -11.16
CA ALA A 205 0.11 -4.35 -12.41
C ALA A 205 0.22 -3.30 -13.51
N LEU A 206 0.19 -2.01 -13.15
CA LEU A 206 0.28 -0.89 -14.09
C LEU A 206 1.69 -0.29 -14.18
N ASP A 207 2.60 -0.76 -13.34
CA ASP A 207 3.93 -0.18 -13.15
C ASP A 207 3.86 1.33 -12.99
N VAL A 208 3.06 1.78 -12.01
CA VAL A 208 2.79 3.18 -11.70
C VAL A 208 2.93 3.41 -10.19
N ASP A 209 3.34 4.61 -9.80
CA ASP A 209 3.32 5.01 -8.41
C ASP A 209 1.88 5.23 -7.92
N VAL A 210 1.54 4.72 -6.73
CA VAL A 210 0.21 4.87 -6.14
C VAL A 210 0.34 5.49 -4.76
N ALA A 211 -0.13 6.71 -4.60
CA ALA A 211 -0.19 7.38 -3.31
C ALA A 211 -1.46 6.95 -2.55
N ASN A 212 -1.26 6.33 -1.38
CA ASN A 212 -2.33 5.77 -0.56
C ASN A 212 -2.66 6.70 0.61
N PHE A 213 -3.78 7.40 0.51
CA PHE A 213 -4.38 8.20 1.59
C PHE A 213 -5.59 7.49 2.22
N GLY A 214 -5.44 6.19 2.49
CA GLY A 214 -6.38 5.41 3.28
C GLY A 214 -6.22 5.71 4.77
N PHE A 215 -7.33 6.07 5.44
CA PHE A 215 -7.36 6.35 6.87
C PHE A 215 -8.45 5.50 7.53
N SER A 216 -8.04 4.42 8.18
CA SER A 216 -8.93 3.44 8.82
C SER A 216 -9.95 4.12 9.75
N GLY A 217 -11.27 3.92 9.48
CA GLY A 217 -12.36 4.58 10.20
C GLY A 217 -12.48 6.09 9.99
N ASN A 218 -11.56 6.72 9.23
CA ASN A 218 -11.38 8.18 9.21
C ASN A 218 -11.26 8.79 7.80
N GLY A 219 -11.37 8.02 6.74
CA GLY A 219 -11.42 8.56 5.37
C GLY A 219 -12.80 9.16 5.07
N ARG A 220 -12.98 10.47 5.28
CA ARG A 220 -14.29 11.13 5.32
C ARG A 220 -14.39 12.36 4.43
N MET A 221 -13.71 12.38 3.29
CA MET A 221 -13.71 13.50 2.32
C MET A 221 -13.43 14.86 3.00
N GLU A 222 -12.45 14.91 3.92
CA GLU A 222 -12.15 16.11 4.68
C GLU A 222 -11.36 17.13 3.87
N GLN A 223 -11.70 18.41 4.02
CA GLN A 223 -11.12 19.53 3.30
C GLN A 223 -9.57 19.58 3.37
N PRO A 224 -8.91 19.39 4.52
CA PRO A 224 -7.44 19.44 4.57
C PRO A 224 -6.77 18.34 3.71
N ILE A 225 -7.40 17.15 3.60
CA ILE A 225 -6.86 16.09 2.74
C ILE A 225 -7.12 16.40 1.27
N ALA A 226 -8.29 16.95 0.92
CA ALA A 226 -8.57 17.44 -0.43
C ALA A 226 -7.54 18.49 -0.88
N GLU A 227 -7.20 19.43 0.00
CA GLU A 227 -6.17 20.45 -0.24
C GLU A 227 -4.79 19.82 -0.44
N LEU A 228 -4.42 18.81 0.35
CA LEU A 228 -3.14 18.13 0.20
C LEU A 228 -3.05 17.38 -1.13
N ILE A 229 -4.02 16.52 -1.43
CA ILE A 229 -3.96 15.71 -2.65
C ILE A 229 -4.03 16.57 -3.91
N SER A 230 -4.67 17.76 -3.85
CA SER A 230 -4.72 18.71 -4.96
C SER A 230 -3.37 19.39 -5.27
N THR A 231 -2.35 19.26 -4.39
CA THR A 231 -1.03 19.88 -4.61
C THR A 231 -0.22 19.22 -5.72
N VAL A 232 -0.61 18.04 -6.17
CA VAL A 232 0.01 17.31 -7.28
C VAL A 232 -1.02 17.09 -8.39
N GLU A 233 -0.54 16.90 -9.60
CA GLU A 233 -1.34 16.50 -10.75
C GLU A 233 -1.12 15.01 -11.04
N PRO A 234 -1.94 14.10 -10.48
CA PRO A 234 -1.86 12.67 -10.77
C PRO A 234 -2.48 12.34 -12.13
N SER A 235 -2.33 11.09 -12.58
CA SER A 235 -3.09 10.57 -13.71
C SER A 235 -4.57 10.39 -13.37
N LEU A 236 -4.88 10.10 -12.10
CA LEU A 236 -6.22 9.78 -11.62
C LEU A 236 -6.34 10.01 -10.11
N TYR A 237 -7.44 10.61 -9.68
CA TYR A 237 -7.90 10.59 -8.29
C TYR A 237 -8.98 9.51 -8.11
N VAL A 238 -8.84 8.68 -7.09
CA VAL A 238 -9.84 7.66 -6.70
C VAL A 238 -10.34 7.97 -5.29
N ILE A 239 -11.63 8.27 -5.17
CA ILE A 239 -12.28 8.63 -3.90
C ILE A 239 -13.09 7.43 -3.40
N GLU A 240 -12.57 6.74 -2.38
CA GLU A 240 -13.08 5.50 -1.80
C GLU A 240 -13.45 5.70 -0.32
N CYS A 241 -14.13 6.82 -0.01
CA CYS A 241 -14.41 7.22 1.37
C CYS A 241 -15.72 6.67 1.93
N MET A 242 -16.58 6.09 1.11
CA MET A 242 -17.95 5.72 1.45
C MET A 242 -18.09 4.87 2.72
N PRO A 243 -17.25 3.85 2.99
CA PRO A 243 -17.37 3.05 4.21
C PRO A 243 -17.20 3.84 5.53
N ASN A 244 -16.63 5.04 5.48
CA ASN A 244 -16.44 5.90 6.66
C ASN A 244 -17.35 7.14 6.69
N MET A 245 -18.21 7.31 5.68
CA MET A 245 -19.24 8.37 5.67
C MET A 245 -20.43 7.89 6.51
N ILE A 246 -20.47 8.32 7.77
CA ILE A 246 -21.36 7.76 8.81
C ILE A 246 -22.84 8.12 8.66
N LYS A 247 -23.16 9.02 7.72
CA LYS A 247 -24.53 9.49 7.45
C LYS A 247 -24.61 10.23 6.11
N PRO A 248 -25.77 10.19 5.41
CA PRO A 248 -25.94 10.84 4.11
C PRO A 248 -25.63 12.33 4.09
N GLU A 249 -25.94 13.07 5.17
CA GLU A 249 -25.69 14.50 5.23
C GLU A 249 -24.21 14.85 5.11
N LEU A 250 -23.34 13.99 5.63
CA LEU A 250 -21.89 14.20 5.53
C LEU A 250 -21.39 14.04 4.07
N ILE A 251 -22.03 13.17 3.30
CA ILE A 251 -21.74 12.99 1.86
C ILE A 251 -22.15 14.27 1.12
N THR A 252 -23.38 14.73 1.33
CA THR A 252 -23.90 15.97 0.74
C THR A 252 -23.04 17.19 1.09
N GLU A 253 -22.57 17.28 2.33
CA GLU A 253 -21.71 18.38 2.81
C GLU A 253 -20.34 18.41 2.14
N ARG A 254 -19.75 17.24 1.82
CA ARG A 254 -18.31 17.15 1.53
C ARG A 254 -17.94 16.79 0.09
N THR A 255 -18.83 16.15 -0.66
CA THR A 255 -18.50 15.65 -2.00
C THR A 255 -18.16 16.77 -2.99
N ILE A 256 -19.06 17.74 -3.17
CA ILE A 256 -18.82 18.87 -4.10
C ILE A 256 -17.66 19.75 -3.63
N PRO A 257 -17.54 20.15 -2.35
CA PRO A 257 -16.37 20.91 -1.86
C PRO A 257 -15.02 20.20 -2.11
N LEU A 258 -14.95 18.88 -1.95
CA LEU A 258 -13.74 18.09 -2.28
C LEU A 258 -13.39 18.24 -3.77
N VAL A 259 -14.37 18.05 -4.66
CA VAL A 259 -14.15 18.20 -6.10
C VAL A 259 -13.73 19.62 -6.47
N ASN A 260 -14.39 20.64 -5.93
CA ASN A 260 -14.03 22.04 -6.17
C ASN A 260 -12.60 22.35 -5.75
N THR A 261 -12.17 21.79 -4.62
CA THR A 261 -10.78 21.95 -4.15
C THR A 261 -9.78 21.30 -5.11
N ILE A 262 -10.06 20.09 -5.58
CA ILE A 262 -9.20 19.43 -6.60
C ILE A 262 -9.21 20.23 -7.91
N ARG A 263 -10.38 20.62 -8.41
CA ARG A 263 -10.55 21.35 -9.67
C ARG A 263 -9.88 22.72 -9.69
N SER A 264 -9.77 23.37 -8.52
CA SER A 264 -9.09 24.67 -8.41
C SER A 264 -7.61 24.63 -8.82
N LYS A 265 -6.97 23.44 -8.76
CA LYS A 265 -5.56 23.23 -9.11
C LYS A 265 -5.37 22.26 -10.27
N ASN A 266 -6.24 21.28 -10.39
CA ASN A 266 -6.16 20.19 -11.37
C ASN A 266 -7.48 20.12 -12.16
N PRO A 267 -7.75 21.08 -13.06
CA PRO A 267 -9.06 21.25 -13.69
C PRO A 267 -9.48 20.06 -14.55
N ASN A 268 -8.53 19.34 -15.15
CA ASN A 268 -8.80 18.30 -16.13
C ASN A 268 -8.49 16.88 -15.65
N THR A 269 -7.87 16.71 -14.47
CA THR A 269 -7.48 15.38 -13.98
C THR A 269 -8.73 14.56 -13.65
N PRO A 270 -8.85 13.32 -14.13
CA PRO A 270 -9.99 12.46 -13.82
C PRO A 270 -10.18 12.26 -12.32
N ILE A 271 -11.44 12.29 -11.86
CA ILE A 271 -11.84 11.96 -10.48
C ILE A 271 -12.85 10.83 -10.54
N VAL A 272 -12.54 9.71 -9.91
CA VAL A 272 -13.43 8.56 -9.81
C VAL A 272 -13.99 8.48 -8.40
N PHE A 273 -15.32 8.43 -8.28
CA PHE A 273 -16.02 8.07 -7.05
C PHE A 273 -16.37 6.59 -7.07
N ILE A 274 -16.17 5.93 -5.95
CA ILE A 274 -16.55 4.53 -5.76
C ILE A 274 -17.65 4.46 -4.71
N ASP A 275 -18.73 3.75 -5.02
CA ASP A 275 -19.85 3.54 -4.13
C ASP A 275 -19.47 2.66 -2.92
N LEU A 276 -20.45 2.39 -2.06
CA LEU A 276 -20.24 1.54 -0.91
C LEU A 276 -20.13 0.08 -1.34
N PHE A 277 -19.06 -0.57 -0.93
CA PHE A 277 -18.90 -2.01 -1.09
C PHE A 277 -20.11 -2.77 -0.49
N LYS A 278 -20.63 -3.73 -1.25
CA LYS A 278 -21.81 -4.51 -0.84
C LYS A 278 -21.41 -5.63 0.13
N SER A 279 -21.46 -5.32 1.43
CA SER A 279 -21.16 -6.28 2.48
C SER A 279 -22.07 -7.52 2.41
N PRO A 280 -21.54 -8.74 2.60
CA PRO A 280 -22.36 -9.96 2.67
C PRO A 280 -23.43 -9.91 3.79
N LEU A 281 -23.22 -9.12 4.83
CA LEU A 281 -24.23 -8.92 5.89
C LEU A 281 -25.54 -8.36 5.35
N THR A 282 -25.51 -7.54 4.30
CA THR A 282 -26.72 -6.92 3.72
C THR A 282 -27.67 -7.92 3.09
N PHE A 283 -27.23 -9.16 2.88
CA PHE A 283 -28.11 -10.24 2.41
C PHE A 283 -29.22 -10.56 3.41
N LEU A 284 -28.91 -10.56 4.71
CA LEU A 284 -29.89 -10.86 5.78
C LEU A 284 -30.23 -9.63 6.65
N ASN A 285 -29.31 -8.67 6.78
CA ASN A 285 -29.51 -7.48 7.58
C ASN A 285 -30.21 -6.39 6.74
N THR A 286 -31.54 -6.38 6.75
CA THR A 286 -32.37 -5.44 5.97
C THR A 286 -32.19 -3.98 6.41
N LYS A 287 -31.90 -3.74 7.70
CA LYS A 287 -31.60 -2.38 8.23
C LYS A 287 -30.28 -1.88 7.61
N MET A 288 -29.22 -2.65 7.72
CA MET A 288 -27.92 -2.28 7.13
C MET A 288 -28.02 -2.10 5.61
N LYS A 289 -28.80 -2.93 4.94
CA LYS A 289 -29.06 -2.78 3.49
C LYS A 289 -29.72 -1.43 3.18
N SER A 290 -30.75 -1.05 3.94
CA SER A 290 -31.44 0.24 3.75
C SER A 290 -30.52 1.42 4.05
N GLU A 291 -29.70 1.35 5.12
CA GLU A 291 -28.74 2.38 5.46
C GLU A 291 -27.68 2.54 4.38
N ASN A 292 -27.12 1.44 3.88
CA ASN A 292 -26.14 1.47 2.79
C ASN A 292 -26.75 2.03 1.49
N THR A 293 -28.00 1.66 1.16
CA THR A 293 -28.70 2.23 -0.01
C THR A 293 -28.85 3.74 0.11
N ALA A 294 -29.26 4.23 1.29
CA ALA A 294 -29.39 5.68 1.51
C ALA A 294 -28.05 6.44 1.37
N MET A 295 -26.94 5.79 1.73
CA MET A 295 -25.60 6.36 1.55
C MET A 295 -25.22 6.42 0.07
N ASP A 296 -25.44 5.33 -0.68
CA ASP A 296 -25.16 5.28 -2.11
C ASP A 296 -26.04 6.27 -2.89
N ASP A 297 -27.34 6.36 -2.56
CA ASP A 297 -28.27 7.33 -3.15
C ASP A 297 -27.81 8.77 -2.92
N ALA A 298 -27.28 9.07 -1.72
CA ALA A 298 -26.75 10.40 -1.42
C ALA A 298 -25.52 10.72 -2.25
N LEU A 299 -24.57 9.77 -2.41
CA LEU A 299 -23.39 9.99 -3.27
C LEU A 299 -23.79 10.16 -4.73
N LYS A 300 -24.73 9.31 -5.21
CA LYS A 300 -25.22 9.38 -6.58
C LYS A 300 -25.92 10.70 -6.87
N ALA A 301 -26.72 11.19 -5.92
CA ALA A 301 -27.41 12.50 -6.06
C ALA A 301 -26.39 13.65 -6.14
N GLU A 302 -25.31 13.65 -5.33
CA GLU A 302 -24.26 14.66 -5.44
C GLU A 302 -23.48 14.56 -6.76
N PHE A 303 -23.23 13.33 -7.23
CA PHE A 303 -22.62 13.10 -8.53
C PHE A 303 -23.49 13.64 -9.67
N ASP A 304 -24.79 13.35 -9.67
CA ASP A 304 -25.71 13.83 -10.70
C ASP A 304 -25.84 15.36 -10.72
N LYS A 305 -25.87 16.01 -9.54
CA LYS A 305 -25.80 17.48 -9.44
C LYS A 305 -24.52 18.06 -10.08
N MET A 306 -23.39 17.38 -9.93
CA MET A 306 -22.16 17.82 -10.56
C MET A 306 -22.24 17.68 -12.09
N ILE A 307 -22.79 16.59 -12.61
CA ILE A 307 -23.02 16.40 -14.06
C ILE A 307 -23.96 17.49 -14.60
N GLU A 308 -25.08 17.74 -13.93
CA GLU A 308 -26.03 18.81 -14.29
C GLU A 308 -25.39 20.21 -14.20
N GLY A 309 -24.45 20.39 -13.26
CA GLY A 309 -23.65 21.59 -13.09
C GLY A 309 -22.50 21.76 -14.09
N GLY A 310 -22.35 20.83 -15.03
CA GLY A 310 -21.32 20.89 -16.10
C GLY A 310 -19.92 20.50 -15.65
N TYR A 311 -19.78 19.72 -14.57
CA TYR A 311 -18.49 19.18 -14.17
C TYR A 311 -18.05 18.09 -15.14
N GLU A 312 -16.83 18.19 -15.63
CA GLU A 312 -16.24 17.26 -16.59
C GLU A 312 -15.19 16.36 -15.91
N ASN A 313 -14.86 15.24 -16.56
CA ASN A 313 -13.86 14.28 -16.10
C ASN A 313 -14.11 13.77 -14.68
N ILE A 314 -15.38 13.60 -14.30
CA ILE A 314 -15.81 12.91 -13.09
C ILE A 314 -16.49 11.60 -13.49
N TYR A 315 -16.24 10.54 -12.74
CA TYR A 315 -16.69 9.18 -13.06
C TYR A 315 -17.25 8.53 -11.80
N PHE A 316 -18.25 7.70 -11.96
CA PHE A 316 -18.86 6.93 -10.90
C PHE A 316 -18.69 5.44 -11.19
N ILE A 317 -18.13 4.69 -10.25
CA ILE A 317 -17.95 3.25 -10.35
C ILE A 317 -18.80 2.59 -9.27
N GLU A 318 -19.79 1.82 -9.69
CA GLU A 318 -20.53 0.94 -8.81
C GLU A 318 -19.71 -0.32 -8.56
N THR A 319 -19.45 -0.63 -7.28
CA THR A 319 -18.72 -1.83 -6.91
C THR A 319 -19.60 -3.05 -7.20
N PRO A 320 -19.06 -4.02 -7.94
CA PRO A 320 -19.77 -5.27 -8.13
C PRO A 320 -19.91 -5.92 -6.76
N LYS A 321 -20.82 -6.85 -6.71
CA LYS A 321 -20.94 -7.79 -5.63
C LYS A 321 -19.70 -8.71 -5.63
N LEU A 322 -18.54 -8.17 -5.21
CA LEU A 322 -17.24 -8.86 -5.20
C LEU A 322 -17.25 -10.17 -4.41
N THR A 323 -18.26 -10.35 -3.59
CA THR A 323 -18.49 -11.55 -2.78
C THR A 323 -19.71 -12.36 -3.25
N GLU A 324 -20.45 -11.93 -4.31
CA GLU A 324 -21.76 -12.54 -4.62
C GLU A 324 -21.70 -13.95 -5.19
N SER A 325 -20.61 -14.36 -5.84
CA SER A 325 -20.55 -15.70 -6.43
C SER A 325 -20.28 -16.79 -5.38
N ASP A 326 -19.56 -16.47 -4.31
CA ASP A 326 -19.12 -17.41 -3.29
C ASP A 326 -19.19 -16.86 -1.86
N HIS A 327 -19.49 -15.56 -1.70
CA HIS A 327 -19.52 -14.83 -0.44
C HIS A 327 -18.16 -14.79 0.31
N GLU A 328 -17.07 -15.15 -0.38
CA GLU A 328 -15.71 -15.27 0.15
C GLU A 328 -14.85 -14.10 -0.35
N GLY A 329 -14.52 -13.17 0.42
CA GLY A 329 -13.67 -12.02 0.00
C GLY A 329 -13.40 -11.08 1.13
N THR A 330 -13.96 -11.35 2.32
CA THR A 330 -13.80 -10.53 3.51
C THR A 330 -13.42 -11.35 4.73
N VAL A 331 -12.77 -10.71 5.71
CA VAL A 331 -12.41 -11.32 7.00
C VAL A 331 -13.55 -11.18 8.01
N ASP A 332 -14.23 -10.02 8.00
CA ASP A 332 -15.22 -9.61 8.99
C ASP A 332 -16.47 -9.01 8.34
N ALA A 333 -16.75 -9.38 7.10
CA ALA A 333 -17.83 -8.86 6.26
C ALA A 333 -17.64 -7.40 5.79
N ILE A 334 -16.49 -6.77 6.08
CA ILE A 334 -16.14 -5.40 5.68
C ILE A 334 -14.76 -5.36 5.02
N HIS A 335 -13.73 -5.83 5.72
CA HIS A 335 -12.34 -5.76 5.28
C HIS A 335 -11.99 -6.97 4.41
N PHE A 336 -11.29 -6.72 3.31
CA PHE A 336 -10.98 -7.75 2.33
C PHE A 336 -9.90 -8.73 2.82
N THR A 337 -10.09 -10.01 2.46
CA THR A 337 -8.99 -10.98 2.39
C THR A 337 -8.10 -10.67 1.18
N ASP A 338 -6.95 -11.36 1.05
CA ASP A 338 -6.12 -11.26 -0.16
C ASP A 338 -6.90 -11.58 -1.44
N LEU A 339 -7.84 -12.54 -1.39
CA LEU A 339 -8.75 -12.86 -2.49
C LEU A 339 -9.64 -11.65 -2.85
N GLY A 340 -10.23 -11.01 -1.83
CA GLY A 340 -11.06 -9.82 -2.01
C GLY A 340 -10.23 -8.66 -2.60
N PHE A 341 -9.05 -8.40 -2.08
CA PHE A 341 -8.16 -7.35 -2.61
C PHE A 341 -7.73 -7.61 -4.05
N GLN A 342 -7.42 -8.86 -4.42
CA GLN A 342 -7.06 -9.20 -5.78
C GLN A 342 -8.24 -8.97 -6.74
N ARG A 343 -9.43 -9.48 -6.39
CA ARG A 343 -10.67 -9.28 -7.16
C ARG A 343 -10.98 -7.80 -7.35
N TYR A 344 -10.83 -7.03 -6.27
CA TYR A 344 -11.11 -5.60 -6.28
C TYR A 344 -10.10 -4.83 -7.14
N ALA A 345 -8.81 -5.14 -7.04
CA ALA A 345 -7.78 -4.55 -7.89
C ALA A 345 -8.03 -4.85 -9.38
N ASP A 346 -8.32 -6.13 -9.72
CA ASP A 346 -8.59 -6.56 -11.10
C ASP A 346 -9.83 -5.83 -11.66
N PHE A 347 -10.88 -5.71 -10.85
CA PHE A 347 -12.08 -4.96 -11.19
C PHE A 347 -11.78 -3.48 -11.45
N LEU A 348 -11.09 -2.80 -10.54
CA LEU A 348 -10.75 -1.37 -10.71
C LEU A 348 -9.89 -1.14 -11.96
N ILE A 349 -8.88 -1.97 -12.20
CA ILE A 349 -8.04 -1.89 -13.41
C ILE A 349 -8.90 -2.04 -14.67
N ALA A 350 -9.84 -2.98 -14.68
CA ALA A 350 -10.75 -3.18 -15.81
C ALA A 350 -11.65 -1.96 -16.03
N GLN A 351 -12.20 -1.38 -14.95
CA GLN A 351 -13.02 -0.15 -15.03
C GLN A 351 -12.20 1.04 -15.53
N PHE A 352 -11.00 1.26 -15.00
CA PHE A 352 -10.13 2.36 -15.43
C PHE A 352 -9.76 2.24 -16.92
N LYS A 353 -9.53 1.01 -17.41
CA LYS A 353 -9.29 0.77 -18.84
C LYS A 353 -10.54 1.05 -19.68
N ALA A 354 -11.70 0.55 -19.26
CA ALA A 354 -12.96 0.73 -19.97
C ALA A 354 -13.37 2.21 -20.09
N LEU A 355 -13.04 3.01 -19.07
CA LEU A 355 -13.28 4.45 -19.02
C LEU A 355 -12.17 5.28 -19.71
N GLY A 356 -11.13 4.65 -20.24
CA GLY A 356 -10.00 5.35 -20.89
C GLY A 356 -9.14 6.18 -19.92
N LEU A 357 -9.12 5.82 -18.63
CA LEU A 357 -8.44 6.60 -17.58
C LEU A 357 -6.97 6.24 -17.39
N LEU A 358 -6.52 5.15 -17.99
CA LEU A 358 -5.11 4.73 -17.98
C LEU A 358 -4.45 5.19 -19.27
N ALA A 359 -3.29 5.85 -19.15
CA ALA A 359 -2.47 6.14 -20.32
C ALA A 359 -2.11 4.84 -21.07
N PRO A 360 -2.10 4.85 -22.41
CA PRO A 360 -1.73 3.71 -23.24
C PRO A 360 -0.31 3.24 -22.97
#